data_3df801ea482d8623503f91d4ed880f85
#
_entry.id   3df801ea482d8623503f91d4ed880f85
#
_cell.length_a   1.000
_cell.length_b   1.000
_cell.length_c   1.000
_cell.angle_alpha   90.00
_cell.angle_beta   90.00
_cell.angle_gamma   90.00
#
_symmetry.space_group_name_H-M   'P 1'
#
loop_
_entity.id
_entity.type
_entity.pdbx_description
1 polymer ?
#
loop_
_entity_poly.entity_id
_entity_poly.type
_entity_poly.pdbx_seq_one_letter_code
_entity_poly.pdbx_strand_id
1 'polypeptide(L)'
;MKILIIGIGSVGGFLGFKLLKSGQDVFFLVRECRKNEIDKKGITVIQDNKATNIKINTVSSITNNDRFDVVFISVRNSDLESLNESLGRLGKTGSRFVSLLNGIRHLDYLIPQVGIQNLIGGSASMETRRDNEGNIIYISQEPTITLGSEFPTNIGVINDLKKLLQKAGFKVNVKHNVFQSVWEKFLFNLACNMTAVLSASIKEIKGNKYALTSVINIINEAFLLSRKMGVGLETESKNYAIDNFLGMRDDFKSLMAEDIINNKSNESEFLFDYLGRLCESNGLNCPTVNVSCAILELKSVKSSSQ
;
A
#
# COMPACT_ATOMS: atom_id res chain seq x y z
N MET A 1 -15.53 -1.65 17.61
CA MET A 1 -14.16 -2.12 17.37
C MET A 1 -13.19 -1.02 17.77
N LYS A 2 -12.16 -1.36 18.54
CA LYS A 2 -11.04 -0.48 18.84
C LYS A 2 -9.97 -0.67 17.78
N ILE A 3 -9.66 0.39 17.05
CA ILE A 3 -8.83 0.35 15.85
C ILE A 3 -7.52 1.08 16.10
N LEU A 4 -6.40 0.45 15.74
CA LEU A 4 -5.10 1.10 15.68
C LEU A 4 -4.69 1.33 14.22
N ILE A 5 -4.19 2.51 13.91
CA ILE A 5 -3.55 2.80 12.63
C ILE A 5 -2.08 3.07 12.88
N ILE A 6 -1.22 2.25 12.30
CA ILE A 6 0.24 2.42 12.34
C ILE A 6 0.63 3.18 11.06
N GLY A 7 1.07 4.42 11.24
CA GLY A 7 1.41 5.31 10.14
C GLY A 7 0.33 6.35 9.83
N ILE A 8 0.68 7.60 10.06
CA ILE A 8 -0.17 8.78 9.81
C ILE A 8 0.22 9.45 8.47
N GLY A 9 0.53 8.62 7.46
CA GLY A 9 0.78 9.06 6.10
C GLY A 9 -0.49 9.54 5.39
N SER A 10 -0.42 9.75 4.07
CA SER A 10 -1.59 10.18 3.29
C SER A 10 -2.72 9.13 3.32
N VAL A 11 -2.39 7.84 3.14
CA VAL A 11 -3.38 6.75 3.14
C VAL A 11 -3.91 6.48 4.56
N GLY A 12 -3.02 6.23 5.53
CA GLY A 12 -3.43 5.91 6.91
C GLY A 12 -4.13 7.06 7.61
N GLY A 13 -3.67 8.30 7.38
CA GLY A 13 -4.32 9.48 7.93
C GLY A 13 -5.70 9.71 7.32
N PHE A 14 -5.88 9.54 5.99
CA PHE A 14 -7.20 9.65 5.35
C PHE A 14 -8.16 8.54 5.84
N LEU A 15 -7.68 7.29 5.91
CA LEU A 15 -8.47 6.19 6.47
C LEU A 15 -8.96 6.52 7.88
N GLY A 16 -8.05 6.93 8.76
CA GLY A 16 -8.41 7.26 10.13
C GLY A 16 -9.34 8.46 10.27
N PHE A 17 -9.15 9.48 9.43
CA PHE A 17 -10.06 10.62 9.34
C PHE A 17 -11.50 10.17 9.01
N LYS A 18 -11.66 9.34 8.01
CA LYS A 18 -12.98 8.84 7.59
C LYS A 18 -13.61 7.96 8.68
N LEU A 19 -12.82 7.10 9.33
CA LEU A 19 -13.25 6.24 10.42
C LEU A 19 -13.70 7.06 11.65
N LEU A 20 -12.94 8.06 12.07
CA LEU A 20 -13.28 8.96 13.16
C LEU A 20 -14.58 9.72 12.86
N LYS A 21 -14.73 10.26 11.62
CA LYS A 21 -15.96 10.95 11.20
C LYS A 21 -17.19 10.04 11.21
N SER A 22 -17.01 8.72 11.03
CA SER A 22 -18.09 7.75 11.13
C SER A 22 -18.38 7.27 12.56
N GLY A 23 -17.67 7.84 13.57
CA GLY A 23 -17.87 7.57 14.99
C GLY A 23 -17.13 6.31 15.49
N GLN A 24 -16.03 5.91 14.82
CA GLN A 24 -15.23 4.77 15.26
C GLN A 24 -14.18 5.18 16.30
N ASP A 25 -13.82 4.23 17.19
CA ASP A 25 -12.76 4.39 18.19
C ASP A 25 -11.40 4.10 17.54
N VAL A 26 -10.68 5.16 17.13
CA VAL A 26 -9.44 5.07 16.36
C VAL A 26 -8.29 5.70 17.12
N PHE A 27 -7.19 4.96 17.20
CA PHE A 27 -5.90 5.39 17.72
C PHE A 27 -4.84 5.36 16.63
N PHE A 28 -3.84 6.22 16.77
CA PHE A 28 -2.71 6.25 15.84
C PHE A 28 -1.41 5.98 16.58
N LEU A 29 -0.63 4.98 16.12
CA LEU A 29 0.74 4.83 16.57
C LEU A 29 1.63 5.81 15.81
N VAL A 30 2.26 6.72 16.54
CA VAL A 30 3.12 7.78 15.99
C VAL A 30 4.47 7.77 16.70
N ARG A 31 5.51 8.27 16.03
CA ARG A 31 6.81 8.45 16.68
C ARG A 31 6.71 9.48 17.80
N GLU A 32 7.40 9.23 18.94
CA GLU A 32 7.37 10.10 20.13
C GLU A 32 7.67 11.56 19.78
N CYS A 33 8.66 11.81 18.93
CA CYS A 33 9.03 13.17 18.50
C CYS A 33 7.90 13.94 17.79
N ARG A 34 6.92 13.23 17.22
CA ARG A 34 5.79 13.86 16.51
C ARG A 34 4.51 13.89 17.32
N LYS A 35 4.44 13.13 18.41
CA LYS A 35 3.23 12.98 19.23
C LYS A 35 2.70 14.33 19.70
N ASN A 36 3.53 15.13 20.34
CA ASN A 36 3.13 16.43 20.89
C ASN A 36 2.61 17.42 19.83
N GLU A 37 3.18 17.41 18.63
CA GLU A 37 2.72 18.23 17.53
C GLU A 37 1.33 17.78 17.05
N ILE A 38 1.17 16.48 16.85
CA ILE A 38 -0.06 15.89 16.33
C ILE A 38 -1.20 16.02 17.35
N ASP A 39 -0.92 15.80 18.64
CA ASP A 39 -1.94 15.96 19.71
C ASP A 39 -2.47 17.40 19.79
N LYS A 40 -1.60 18.38 19.52
CA LYS A 40 -2.01 19.80 19.50
C LYS A 40 -2.77 20.18 18.22
N LYS A 41 -2.22 19.81 17.06
CA LYS A 41 -2.73 20.25 15.74
C LYS A 41 -3.84 19.35 15.18
N GLY A 42 -3.87 18.05 15.56
CA GLY A 42 -4.70 17.05 14.90
C GLY A 42 -4.21 16.72 13.50
N ILE A 43 -5.12 16.25 12.66
CA ILE A 43 -4.88 16.02 11.23
C ILE A 43 -5.85 16.87 10.41
N THR A 44 -5.36 17.46 9.34
CA THR A 44 -6.16 18.20 8.36
C THR A 44 -6.29 17.41 7.08
N VAL A 45 -7.51 17.20 6.62
CA VAL A 45 -7.82 16.59 5.32
C VAL A 45 -8.50 17.63 4.44
N ILE A 46 -7.98 17.76 3.22
CA ILE A 46 -8.52 18.62 2.17
C ILE A 46 -9.21 17.73 1.14
N GLN A 47 -10.51 17.88 1.02
CA GLN A 47 -11.33 17.17 0.04
C GLN A 47 -12.28 18.19 -0.59
N ASP A 48 -12.44 18.17 -1.92
CA ASP A 48 -13.31 19.09 -2.68
C ASP A 48 -13.06 20.57 -2.32
N ASN A 49 -11.78 20.95 -2.22
CA ASN A 49 -11.29 22.27 -1.80
C ASN A 49 -11.73 22.70 -0.39
N LYS A 50 -12.24 21.77 0.42
CA LYS A 50 -12.63 22.03 1.81
C LYS A 50 -11.65 21.39 2.77
N ALA A 51 -10.97 22.21 3.58
CA ALA A 51 -10.13 21.74 4.67
C ALA A 51 -10.99 21.38 5.89
N THR A 52 -10.75 20.20 6.45
CA THR A 52 -11.38 19.75 7.70
C THR A 52 -10.30 19.28 8.64
N ASN A 53 -10.21 19.90 9.81
CA ASN A 53 -9.29 19.46 10.87
C ASN A 53 -10.05 18.60 11.88
N ILE A 54 -9.39 17.54 12.38
CA ILE A 54 -9.94 16.67 13.41
C ILE A 54 -8.84 16.31 14.42
N LYS A 55 -9.20 16.35 15.70
CA LYS A 55 -8.35 15.81 16.76
C LYS A 55 -8.34 14.30 16.71
N ILE A 56 -7.21 13.70 17.05
CA ILE A 56 -7.01 12.25 17.01
C ILE A 56 -6.39 11.77 18.33
N ASN A 57 -6.62 10.50 18.66
CA ASN A 57 -5.97 9.85 19.78
C ASN A 57 -4.65 9.25 19.31
N THR A 58 -3.54 9.62 19.94
CA THR A 58 -2.22 9.09 19.58
C THR A 58 -1.60 8.27 20.72
N VAL A 59 -0.86 7.24 20.33
CA VAL A 59 0.03 6.48 21.19
C VAL A 59 1.43 6.47 20.57
N SER A 60 2.48 6.50 21.37
CA SER A 60 3.87 6.47 20.88
C SER A 60 4.56 5.12 21.10
N SER A 61 3.98 4.28 21.93
CA SER A 61 4.45 2.93 22.19
C SER A 61 3.28 1.98 22.44
N ILE A 62 3.51 0.70 22.24
CA ILE A 62 2.57 -0.38 22.54
C ILE A 62 3.07 -1.14 23.75
N THR A 63 2.22 -1.26 24.76
CA THR A 63 2.47 -2.05 25.97
C THR A 63 1.81 -3.43 25.89
N ASN A 64 2.15 -4.32 26.83
CA ASN A 64 1.51 -5.64 26.90
C ASN A 64 0.02 -5.59 27.30
N ASN A 65 -0.45 -4.45 27.82
CA ASN A 65 -1.84 -4.24 28.23
C ASN A 65 -2.71 -3.64 27.13
N ASP A 66 -2.12 -3.13 26.07
CA ASP A 66 -2.86 -2.56 24.96
C ASP A 66 -3.60 -3.65 24.18
N ARG A 67 -4.86 -3.38 23.88
CA ARG A 67 -5.73 -4.27 23.12
C ARG A 67 -6.40 -3.48 22.00
N PHE A 68 -6.24 -3.98 20.79
CA PHE A 68 -6.91 -3.47 19.59
C PHE A 68 -7.52 -4.64 18.84
N ASP A 69 -8.74 -4.47 18.37
CA ASP A 69 -9.41 -5.51 17.58
C ASP A 69 -8.77 -5.62 16.20
N VAL A 70 -8.44 -4.47 15.60
CA VAL A 70 -7.84 -4.37 14.26
C VAL A 70 -6.72 -3.35 14.25
N VAL A 71 -5.64 -3.71 13.56
CA VAL A 71 -4.45 -2.89 13.33
C VAL A 71 -4.27 -2.68 11.84
N PHE A 72 -4.47 -1.46 11.36
CA PHE A 72 -4.11 -1.09 9.99
C PHE A 72 -2.65 -0.64 9.94
N ILE A 73 -1.88 -1.20 9.01
CA ILE A 73 -0.48 -0.85 8.79
C ILE A 73 -0.38 -0.05 7.49
N SER A 74 0.05 1.21 7.60
CA SER A 74 0.14 2.16 6.50
C SER A 74 1.40 3.03 6.62
N VAL A 75 2.53 2.40 6.86
CA VAL A 75 3.86 3.01 6.87
C VAL A 75 4.56 2.76 5.51
N ARG A 76 5.76 3.32 5.32
CA ARG A 76 6.63 2.91 4.21
C ARG A 76 7.25 1.54 4.52
N ASN A 77 7.60 0.78 3.47
CA ASN A 77 8.27 -0.51 3.65
C ASN A 77 9.57 -0.37 4.48
N SER A 78 10.33 0.71 4.29
CA SER A 78 11.55 1.03 5.05
C SER A 78 11.34 1.24 6.56
N ASP A 79 10.13 1.57 6.98
CA ASP A 79 9.81 1.83 8.39
C ASP A 79 9.37 0.57 9.14
N LEU A 80 9.10 -0.55 8.44
CA LEU A 80 8.55 -1.78 9.05
C LEU A 80 9.44 -2.35 10.16
N GLU A 81 10.76 -2.37 9.96
CA GLU A 81 11.71 -2.92 10.95
C GLU A 81 11.65 -2.19 12.30
N SER A 82 11.37 -0.88 12.27
CA SER A 82 11.22 -0.08 13.49
C SER A 82 9.99 -0.45 14.31
N LEU A 83 9.08 -1.26 13.77
CA LEU A 83 7.81 -1.68 14.39
C LEU A 83 7.89 -3.07 15.05
N ASN A 84 9.04 -3.76 14.97
CA ASN A 84 9.20 -5.15 15.45
C ASN A 84 8.60 -5.39 16.84
N GLU A 85 8.97 -4.56 17.80
CA GLU A 85 8.51 -4.70 19.18
C GLU A 85 7.00 -4.49 19.30
N SER A 86 6.47 -3.46 18.65
CA SER A 86 5.03 -3.15 18.66
C SER A 86 4.21 -4.25 18.01
N LEU A 87 4.65 -4.76 16.83
CA LEU A 87 3.98 -5.84 16.11
C LEU A 87 4.03 -7.14 16.90
N GLY A 88 5.19 -7.50 17.49
CA GLY A 88 5.32 -8.69 18.31
C GLY A 88 4.43 -8.67 19.57
N ARG A 89 4.26 -7.50 20.20
CA ARG A 89 3.34 -7.33 21.34
C ARG A 89 1.88 -7.46 20.89
N LEU A 90 1.48 -6.75 19.84
CA LEU A 90 0.13 -6.79 19.29
C LEU A 90 -0.24 -8.18 18.74
N GLY A 91 0.70 -8.90 18.12
CA GLY A 91 0.47 -10.27 17.63
C GLY A 91 0.04 -11.25 18.72
N LYS A 92 0.53 -11.06 19.97
CA LYS A 92 0.17 -11.87 21.13
C LYS A 92 -1.21 -11.54 21.71
N THR A 93 -1.84 -10.44 21.30
CA THR A 93 -3.12 -9.99 21.87
C THR A 93 -4.34 -10.48 21.11
N GLY A 94 -4.16 -11.20 20.00
CA GLY A 94 -5.24 -11.65 19.14
C GLY A 94 -5.76 -10.58 18.17
N SER A 95 -5.08 -9.45 18.07
CA SER A 95 -5.39 -8.41 17.07
C SER A 95 -5.37 -8.96 15.65
N ARG A 96 -6.20 -8.44 14.77
CA ARG A 96 -6.15 -8.70 13.32
C ARG A 96 -5.42 -7.57 12.61
N PHE A 97 -4.55 -7.92 11.69
CA PHE A 97 -3.67 -6.96 10.99
C PHE A 97 -4.11 -6.82 9.54
N VAL A 98 -4.28 -5.59 9.08
CA VAL A 98 -4.57 -5.25 7.68
C VAL A 98 -3.43 -4.41 7.16
N SER A 99 -2.60 -4.95 6.26
CA SER A 99 -1.54 -4.20 5.63
C SER A 99 -2.07 -3.46 4.41
N LEU A 100 -1.80 -2.14 4.34
CA LEU A 100 -2.16 -1.29 3.21
C LEU A 100 -0.93 -0.82 2.42
N LEU A 101 0.22 -1.45 2.64
CA LEU A 101 1.46 -1.11 1.97
C LEU A 101 1.40 -1.47 0.48
N ASN A 102 2.25 -0.80 -0.30
CA ASN A 102 2.48 -1.15 -1.69
C ASN A 102 3.47 -2.31 -1.82
N GLY A 103 3.34 -3.07 -2.91
CA GLY A 103 4.18 -4.24 -3.14
C GLY A 103 3.73 -5.46 -2.34
N ILE A 104 4.58 -6.48 -2.33
CA ILE A 104 4.31 -7.79 -1.71
C ILE A 104 5.33 -8.13 -0.62
N ARG A 105 6.50 -7.48 -0.58
CA ARG A 105 7.60 -7.75 0.36
C ARG A 105 7.18 -7.64 1.82
N HIS A 106 6.28 -6.72 2.14
CA HIS A 106 5.79 -6.53 3.50
C HIS A 106 5.13 -7.77 4.11
N LEU A 107 4.61 -8.69 3.27
CA LEU A 107 4.03 -9.96 3.75
C LEU A 107 5.09 -10.87 4.38
N ASP A 108 6.27 -10.99 3.74
CA ASP A 108 7.38 -11.78 4.27
C ASP A 108 7.86 -11.26 5.62
N TYR A 109 7.73 -9.96 5.84
CA TYR A 109 8.08 -9.34 7.09
C TYR A 109 6.99 -9.51 8.17
N LEU A 110 5.73 -9.28 7.81
CA LEU A 110 4.61 -9.28 8.77
C LEU A 110 4.24 -10.71 9.23
N ILE A 111 4.25 -11.68 8.32
CA ILE A 111 3.83 -13.05 8.63
C ILE A 111 4.61 -13.64 9.81
N PRO A 112 5.95 -13.56 9.89
CA PRO A 112 6.71 -14.05 11.04
C PRO A 112 6.40 -13.30 12.35
N GLN A 113 6.03 -12.02 12.28
CA GLN A 113 5.81 -11.19 13.46
C GLN A 113 4.42 -11.42 14.09
N VAL A 114 3.39 -11.51 13.27
CA VAL A 114 2.00 -11.51 13.75
C VAL A 114 1.27 -12.83 13.51
N GLY A 115 1.84 -13.72 12.71
CA GLY A 115 1.23 -14.98 12.27
C GLY A 115 0.25 -14.76 11.10
N ILE A 116 0.33 -15.63 10.08
CA ILE A 116 -0.52 -15.53 8.88
C ILE A 116 -2.01 -15.60 9.21
N GLN A 117 -2.41 -16.37 10.22
CA GLN A 117 -3.81 -16.51 10.66
C GLN A 117 -4.39 -15.22 11.25
N ASN A 118 -3.55 -14.29 11.68
CA ASN A 118 -3.95 -12.97 12.18
C ASN A 118 -3.90 -11.89 11.09
N LEU A 119 -3.31 -12.21 9.93
CA LEU A 119 -3.17 -11.28 8.83
C LEU A 119 -4.40 -11.35 7.92
N ILE A 120 -4.94 -10.19 7.61
CA ILE A 120 -5.94 -9.97 6.57
C ILE A 120 -5.23 -9.23 5.46
N GLY A 121 -5.17 -9.81 4.27
CA GLY A 121 -4.63 -9.14 3.11
C GLY A 121 -5.42 -7.88 2.82
N GLY A 122 -4.72 -6.77 2.69
CA GLY A 122 -5.33 -5.49 2.48
C GLY A 122 -4.74 -4.76 1.29
N SER A 123 -5.58 -4.07 0.55
CA SER A 123 -5.12 -3.09 -0.41
C SER A 123 -6.04 -1.87 -0.41
N ALA A 124 -5.44 -0.69 -0.56
CA ALA A 124 -6.16 0.57 -0.68
C ALA A 124 -5.95 1.13 -2.08
N SER A 125 -7.05 1.45 -2.76
CA SER A 125 -7.04 2.18 -4.03
C SER A 125 -7.69 3.53 -3.79
N MET A 126 -6.84 4.54 -3.61
CA MET A 126 -7.23 5.93 -3.39
C MET A 126 -6.05 6.84 -3.75
N GLU A 127 -6.34 7.97 -4.36
CA GLU A 127 -5.32 8.97 -4.67
C GLU A 127 -5.27 9.99 -3.55
N THR A 128 -4.20 9.90 -2.75
CA THR A 128 -3.95 10.81 -1.62
C THR A 128 -2.50 11.27 -1.66
N ARG A 129 -2.27 12.54 -1.32
CA ARG A 129 -0.93 13.10 -1.16
C ARG A 129 -0.85 13.97 0.08
N ARG A 130 0.36 14.36 0.47
CA ARG A 130 0.57 15.39 1.50
C ARG A 130 1.11 16.65 0.82
N ASP A 131 0.62 17.79 1.30
CA ASP A 131 1.23 19.08 0.96
C ASP A 131 2.46 19.37 1.85
N ASN A 132 3.08 20.53 1.61
CA ASN A 132 4.25 20.96 2.37
C ASN A 132 3.94 21.29 3.84
N GLU A 133 2.69 21.56 4.18
CA GLU A 133 2.21 21.83 5.54
C GLU A 133 1.86 20.53 6.28
N GLY A 134 1.88 19.40 5.58
CA GLY A 134 1.54 18.09 6.12
C GLY A 134 0.06 17.75 6.07
N ASN A 135 -0.78 18.58 5.46
CA ASN A 135 -2.18 18.28 5.22
C ASN A 135 -2.35 17.13 4.24
N ILE A 136 -3.40 16.35 4.42
CA ILE A 136 -3.74 15.24 3.53
C ILE A 136 -4.71 15.73 2.47
N ILE A 137 -4.29 15.69 1.21
CA ILE A 137 -5.13 16.03 0.07
C ILE A 137 -5.69 14.74 -0.52
N TYR A 138 -7.01 14.65 -0.59
CA TYR A 138 -7.72 13.55 -1.23
C TYR A 138 -8.24 13.99 -2.60
N ILE A 139 -7.94 13.18 -3.63
CA ILE A 139 -8.17 13.55 -5.04
C ILE A 139 -9.18 12.61 -5.71
N SER A 140 -9.19 11.31 -5.36
CA SER A 140 -10.06 10.34 -6.04
C SER A 140 -11.54 10.47 -5.65
N GLN A 141 -12.42 10.04 -6.56
CA GLN A 141 -13.87 10.14 -6.33
C GLN A 141 -14.39 9.05 -5.36
N GLU A 142 -13.89 7.83 -5.43
CA GLU A 142 -14.37 6.70 -4.64
C GLU A 142 -13.21 5.89 -4.04
N PRO A 143 -12.92 6.06 -2.72
CA PRO A 143 -11.86 5.31 -2.08
C PRO A 143 -12.28 3.85 -1.91
N THR A 144 -11.43 2.93 -2.40
CA THR A 144 -11.72 1.49 -2.34
C THR A 144 -10.71 0.79 -1.43
N ILE A 145 -11.21 -0.11 -0.57
CA ILE A 145 -10.40 -1.02 0.23
C ILE A 145 -10.77 -2.45 -0.16
N THR A 146 -9.77 -3.28 -0.45
CA THR A 146 -9.95 -4.71 -0.66
C THR A 146 -9.38 -5.46 0.53
N LEU A 147 -10.14 -6.42 1.07
CA LEU A 147 -9.76 -7.28 2.18
C LEU A 147 -9.77 -8.73 1.70
N GLY A 148 -8.86 -9.56 2.21
CA GLY A 148 -8.83 -10.98 1.85
C GLY A 148 -8.27 -11.85 2.97
N SER A 149 -8.89 -13.02 3.18
CA SER A 149 -8.35 -14.06 4.07
C SER A 149 -9.00 -15.40 3.77
N GLU A 150 -8.20 -16.46 3.81
CA GLU A 150 -8.65 -17.86 3.76
C GLU A 150 -8.96 -18.44 5.15
N PHE A 151 -8.64 -17.74 6.22
CA PHE A 151 -8.80 -18.23 7.58
C PHE A 151 -10.24 -17.99 8.09
N PRO A 152 -10.99 -19.05 8.50
CA PRO A 152 -12.34 -18.92 9.02
C PRO A 152 -12.46 -17.96 10.21
N THR A 153 -11.42 -17.90 11.05
CA THR A 153 -11.33 -16.98 12.21
C THR A 153 -11.38 -15.50 11.83
N ASN A 154 -11.10 -15.16 10.58
CA ASN A 154 -11.12 -13.78 10.09
C ASN A 154 -12.46 -13.39 9.44
N ILE A 155 -13.34 -14.35 9.11
CA ILE A 155 -14.60 -14.06 8.38
C ILE A 155 -15.48 -13.07 9.15
N GLY A 156 -15.65 -13.27 10.44
CA GLY A 156 -16.44 -12.36 11.29
C GLY A 156 -15.85 -10.96 11.29
N VAL A 157 -14.55 -10.85 11.52
CA VAL A 157 -13.84 -9.56 11.54
C VAL A 157 -13.89 -8.85 10.18
N ILE A 158 -13.74 -9.58 9.08
CA ILE A 158 -13.85 -9.01 7.72
C ILE A 158 -15.26 -8.47 7.47
N ASN A 159 -16.30 -9.19 7.89
CA ASN A 159 -17.69 -8.73 7.74
C ASN A 159 -17.96 -7.46 8.55
N ASP A 160 -17.44 -7.38 9.77
CA ASP A 160 -17.57 -6.18 10.60
C ASP A 160 -16.75 -5.01 10.03
N LEU A 161 -15.53 -5.26 9.58
CA LEU A 161 -14.71 -4.27 8.90
C LEU A 161 -15.38 -3.76 7.62
N LYS A 162 -15.98 -4.64 6.82
CA LYS A 162 -16.72 -4.25 5.62
C LYS A 162 -17.82 -3.25 5.96
N LYS A 163 -18.68 -3.56 6.93
CA LYS A 163 -19.77 -2.67 7.36
C LYS A 163 -19.24 -1.33 7.87
N LEU A 164 -18.20 -1.37 8.68
CA LEU A 164 -17.58 -0.20 9.29
C LEU A 164 -16.94 0.70 8.24
N LEU A 165 -16.18 0.14 7.31
CA LEU A 165 -15.54 0.88 6.21
C LEU A 165 -16.58 1.45 5.23
N GLN A 166 -17.64 0.69 4.91
CA GLN A 166 -18.74 1.18 4.08
C GLN A 166 -19.46 2.37 4.75
N LYS A 167 -19.73 2.29 6.06
CA LYS A 167 -20.28 3.42 6.83
C LYS A 167 -19.37 4.65 6.80
N ALA A 168 -18.04 4.43 6.76
CA ALA A 168 -17.06 5.49 6.62
C ALA A 168 -16.92 6.03 5.16
N GLY A 169 -17.67 5.47 4.20
CA GLY A 169 -17.72 5.92 2.81
C GLY A 169 -16.62 5.32 1.94
N PHE A 170 -16.19 4.10 2.23
CA PHE A 170 -15.31 3.32 1.35
C PHE A 170 -16.12 2.29 0.57
N LYS A 171 -15.75 2.07 -0.68
CA LYS A 171 -16.10 0.84 -1.38
C LYS A 171 -15.26 -0.29 -0.84
N VAL A 172 -15.87 -1.43 -0.54
CA VAL A 172 -15.16 -2.56 0.07
C VAL A 172 -15.35 -3.82 -0.77
N ASN A 173 -14.25 -4.37 -1.25
CA ASN A 173 -14.19 -5.66 -1.90
C ASN A 173 -13.66 -6.71 -0.92
N VAL A 174 -14.14 -7.96 -1.05
CA VAL A 174 -13.64 -9.08 -0.24
C VAL A 174 -13.15 -10.17 -1.19
N LYS A 175 -11.94 -10.69 -0.92
CA LYS A 175 -11.28 -11.78 -1.63
C LYS A 175 -11.13 -13.01 -0.73
N HIS A 176 -10.89 -14.16 -1.34
CA HIS A 176 -10.85 -15.44 -0.62
C HIS A 176 -9.52 -15.72 0.10
N ASN A 177 -8.43 -15.03 -0.26
CA ASN A 177 -7.15 -15.22 0.43
C ASN A 177 -6.35 -13.93 0.60
N VAL A 178 -5.35 -14.00 1.51
CA VAL A 178 -4.47 -12.87 1.85
C VAL A 178 -3.70 -12.39 0.62
N PHE A 179 -3.13 -13.31 -0.13
CA PHE A 179 -2.19 -12.98 -1.21
C PHE A 179 -2.91 -12.39 -2.43
N GLN A 180 -4.09 -12.92 -2.80
CA GLN A 180 -4.84 -12.42 -3.96
C GLN A 180 -5.08 -10.91 -3.90
N SER A 181 -5.56 -10.41 -2.75
CA SER A 181 -5.90 -8.98 -2.61
C SER A 181 -4.69 -8.07 -2.77
N VAL A 182 -3.51 -8.56 -2.35
CA VAL A 182 -2.25 -7.80 -2.41
C VAL A 182 -1.62 -7.92 -3.80
N TRP A 183 -1.57 -9.13 -4.37
CA TRP A 183 -0.97 -9.36 -5.67
C TRP A 183 -1.75 -8.71 -6.83
N GLU A 184 -3.09 -8.70 -6.80
CA GLU A 184 -3.89 -7.99 -7.81
C GLU A 184 -3.52 -6.51 -7.87
N LYS A 185 -3.41 -5.86 -6.70
CA LYS A 185 -2.96 -4.47 -6.64
C LYS A 185 -1.50 -4.33 -7.08
N PHE A 186 -0.65 -5.31 -6.75
CA PHE A 186 0.77 -5.27 -7.11
C PHE A 186 0.97 -5.28 -8.63
N LEU A 187 0.24 -6.11 -9.38
CA LEU A 187 0.28 -6.10 -10.84
C LEU A 187 -0.03 -4.71 -11.42
N PHE A 188 -1.08 -4.07 -10.92
CA PHE A 188 -1.45 -2.73 -11.35
C PHE A 188 -0.40 -1.68 -10.94
N ASN A 189 0.15 -1.79 -9.72
CA ASN A 189 1.21 -0.89 -9.26
C ASN A 189 2.48 -0.99 -10.10
N LEU A 190 2.87 -2.20 -10.53
CA LEU A 190 4.00 -2.38 -11.44
C LEU A 190 3.77 -1.63 -12.75
N ALA A 191 2.58 -1.77 -13.35
CA ALA A 191 2.22 -1.04 -14.56
C ALA A 191 2.34 0.48 -14.38
N CYS A 192 1.76 1.03 -13.30
CA CYS A 192 1.84 2.45 -12.98
C CYS A 192 3.27 2.94 -12.78
N ASN A 193 4.12 2.13 -12.14
CA ASN A 193 5.50 2.48 -11.86
C ASN A 193 6.44 2.33 -13.08
N MET A 194 5.97 1.76 -14.20
CA MET A 194 6.67 1.89 -15.47
C MET A 194 6.80 3.33 -15.94
N THR A 195 5.96 4.26 -15.46
CA THR A 195 6.17 5.71 -15.67
C THR A 195 7.47 6.20 -15.06
N ALA A 196 7.92 5.62 -13.95
CA ALA A 196 9.22 5.90 -13.32
C ALA A 196 10.38 5.25 -14.10
N VAL A 197 10.22 3.99 -14.50
CA VAL A 197 11.22 3.25 -15.28
C VAL A 197 11.50 3.97 -16.60
N LEU A 198 10.44 4.29 -17.34
CA LEU A 198 10.53 4.87 -18.69
C LEU A 198 10.68 6.39 -18.69
N SER A 199 10.57 7.07 -17.51
CA SER A 199 10.52 8.54 -17.38
C SER A 199 9.44 9.19 -18.25
N ALA A 200 8.29 8.54 -18.39
CA ALA A 200 7.23 8.92 -19.31
C ALA A 200 5.86 8.96 -18.61
N SER A 201 4.96 9.79 -19.10
CA SER A 201 3.54 9.80 -18.71
C SER A 201 2.77 8.63 -19.33
N ILE A 202 1.56 8.37 -18.84
CA ILE A 202 0.68 7.35 -19.42
C ILE A 202 0.41 7.61 -20.91
N LYS A 203 0.21 8.85 -21.31
CA LYS A 203 0.00 9.23 -22.72
C LYS A 203 1.18 8.83 -23.60
N GLU A 204 2.39 9.14 -23.17
CA GLU A 204 3.62 8.81 -23.91
C GLU A 204 3.82 7.30 -24.01
N ILE A 205 3.53 6.55 -22.94
CA ILE A 205 3.61 5.09 -22.94
C ILE A 205 2.58 4.49 -23.90
N LYS A 206 1.31 4.92 -23.84
CA LYS A 206 0.25 4.46 -24.73
C LYS A 206 0.56 4.78 -26.20
N GLY A 207 1.19 5.91 -26.47
CA GLY A 207 1.57 6.36 -27.81
C GLY A 207 2.80 5.63 -28.40
N ASN A 208 3.52 4.85 -27.60
CA ASN A 208 4.72 4.13 -28.04
C ASN A 208 4.53 2.62 -27.91
N LYS A 209 4.52 1.92 -29.05
CA LYS A 209 4.29 0.47 -29.10
C LYS A 209 5.24 -0.32 -28.19
N TYR A 210 6.52 0.03 -28.16
CA TYR A 210 7.53 -0.73 -27.38
C TYR A 210 7.39 -0.45 -25.87
N ALA A 211 7.10 0.80 -25.50
CA ALA A 211 6.84 1.17 -24.11
C ALA A 211 5.59 0.46 -23.57
N LEU A 212 4.50 0.45 -24.32
CA LEU A 212 3.28 -0.26 -23.95
C LEU A 212 3.51 -1.77 -23.85
N THR A 213 4.26 -2.35 -24.79
CA THR A 213 4.64 -3.77 -24.74
C THR A 213 5.43 -4.08 -23.46
N SER A 214 6.35 -3.21 -23.04
CA SER A 214 7.11 -3.39 -21.78
C SER A 214 6.21 -3.37 -20.56
N VAL A 215 5.18 -2.51 -20.52
CA VAL A 215 4.18 -2.51 -19.44
C VAL A 215 3.40 -3.83 -19.40
N ILE A 216 2.95 -4.32 -20.55
CA ILE A 216 2.24 -5.60 -20.63
C ILE A 216 3.15 -6.76 -20.22
N ASN A 217 4.42 -6.74 -20.61
CA ASN A 217 5.37 -7.79 -20.29
C ASN A 217 5.66 -7.86 -18.79
N ILE A 218 5.88 -6.74 -18.11
CA ILE A 218 6.15 -6.76 -16.67
C ILE A 218 4.96 -7.30 -15.86
N ILE A 219 3.73 -6.98 -16.29
CA ILE A 219 2.52 -7.57 -15.70
C ILE A 219 2.49 -9.08 -15.94
N ASN A 220 2.81 -9.54 -17.16
CA ASN A 220 2.83 -10.98 -17.50
C ASN A 220 3.91 -11.72 -16.70
N GLU A 221 5.12 -11.17 -16.57
CA GLU A 221 6.23 -11.77 -15.82
C GLU A 221 5.84 -11.91 -14.33
N ALA A 222 5.30 -10.86 -13.71
CA ALA A 222 4.82 -10.89 -12.33
C ALA A 222 3.62 -11.85 -12.14
N PHE A 223 2.71 -11.92 -13.10
CA PHE A 223 1.59 -12.87 -13.08
C PHE A 223 2.07 -14.33 -13.16
N LEU A 224 3.03 -14.63 -14.03
CA LEU A 224 3.62 -15.97 -14.12
C LEU A 224 4.32 -16.36 -12.82
N LEU A 225 5.04 -15.42 -12.19
CA LEU A 225 5.64 -15.63 -10.87
C LEU A 225 4.57 -15.94 -9.82
N SER A 226 3.49 -15.16 -9.75
CA SER A 226 2.41 -15.37 -8.78
C SER A 226 1.80 -16.78 -8.90
N ARG A 227 1.64 -17.26 -10.11
CA ARG A 227 1.16 -18.64 -10.38
C ARG A 227 2.16 -19.70 -9.90
N LYS A 228 3.45 -19.48 -10.17
CA LYS A 228 4.51 -20.40 -9.73
C LYS A 228 4.63 -20.46 -8.21
N MET A 229 4.34 -19.34 -7.53
CA MET A 229 4.29 -19.26 -6.07
C MET A 229 2.97 -19.76 -5.47
N GLY A 230 2.01 -20.22 -6.26
CA GLY A 230 0.73 -20.74 -5.76
C GLY A 230 -0.23 -19.68 -5.22
N VAL A 231 -0.10 -18.42 -5.64
CA VAL A 231 -0.96 -17.32 -5.15
C VAL A 231 -2.42 -17.46 -5.60
N GLY A 232 -2.68 -18.22 -6.67
CA GLY A 232 -4.04 -18.48 -7.15
C GLY A 232 -4.68 -17.27 -7.87
N LEU A 233 -3.88 -16.41 -8.52
CA LEU A 233 -4.42 -15.34 -9.36
C LEU A 233 -5.06 -15.92 -10.62
N GLU A 234 -6.23 -15.41 -10.95
CA GLU A 234 -6.93 -15.72 -12.20
C GLU A 234 -6.40 -14.83 -13.34
N THR A 235 -6.60 -15.28 -14.58
CA THR A 235 -6.20 -14.51 -15.78
C THR A 235 -6.90 -13.15 -15.83
N GLU A 236 -8.12 -13.08 -15.33
CA GLU A 236 -8.93 -11.87 -15.19
C GLU A 236 -8.24 -10.81 -14.35
N SER A 237 -7.52 -11.18 -13.28
CA SER A 237 -6.75 -10.24 -12.46
C SER A 237 -5.64 -9.56 -13.24
N LYS A 238 -4.97 -10.30 -14.14
CA LYS A 238 -3.97 -9.76 -15.06
C LYS A 238 -4.61 -8.81 -16.06
N ASN A 239 -5.69 -9.23 -16.72
CA ASN A 239 -6.40 -8.41 -17.71
C ASN A 239 -6.92 -7.12 -17.04
N TYR A 240 -7.48 -7.23 -15.84
CA TYR A 240 -7.93 -6.09 -15.06
C TYR A 240 -6.80 -5.08 -14.78
N ALA A 241 -5.58 -5.54 -14.48
CA ALA A 241 -4.43 -4.65 -14.28
C ALA A 241 -4.07 -3.89 -15.57
N ILE A 242 -4.10 -4.57 -16.72
CA ILE A 242 -3.85 -3.97 -18.05
C ILE A 242 -4.93 -2.95 -18.39
N ASP A 243 -6.20 -3.32 -18.26
CA ASP A 243 -7.35 -2.47 -18.62
C ASP A 243 -7.40 -1.21 -17.74
N ASN A 244 -7.14 -1.35 -16.44
CA ASN A 244 -7.03 -0.19 -15.54
C ASN A 244 -5.88 0.74 -15.93
N PHE A 245 -4.72 0.20 -16.30
CA PHE A 245 -3.60 1.01 -16.78
C PHE A 245 -3.97 1.77 -18.05
N LEU A 246 -4.63 1.12 -19.01
CA LEU A 246 -5.10 1.75 -20.25
C LEU A 246 -6.18 2.80 -20.01
N GLY A 247 -7.01 2.62 -18.97
CA GLY A 247 -8.05 3.57 -18.56
C GLY A 247 -7.55 4.76 -17.74
N MET A 248 -6.28 4.78 -17.34
CA MET A 248 -5.74 5.90 -16.56
C MET A 248 -5.67 7.20 -17.35
N ARG A 249 -5.77 8.32 -16.64
CA ARG A 249 -5.63 9.65 -17.25
C ARG A 249 -4.21 9.83 -17.82
N ASP A 250 -4.16 10.56 -18.92
CA ASP A 250 -2.99 10.66 -19.78
C ASP A 250 -1.77 11.33 -19.13
N ASP A 251 -2.02 12.28 -18.24
CA ASP A 251 -0.97 13.05 -17.54
C ASP A 251 -0.40 12.35 -16.29
N PHE A 252 -0.96 11.20 -15.92
CA PHE A 252 -0.55 10.50 -14.71
C PHE A 252 0.92 10.08 -14.76
N LYS A 253 1.61 10.31 -13.63
CA LYS A 253 2.90 9.74 -13.25
C LYS A 253 2.79 9.17 -11.84
N SER A 254 3.48 8.07 -11.58
CA SER A 254 3.47 7.47 -10.25
C SER A 254 4.24 8.34 -9.24
N LEU A 255 3.93 8.18 -7.94
CA LEU A 255 4.69 8.84 -6.88
C LEU A 255 6.18 8.49 -6.94
N MET A 256 6.53 7.25 -7.32
CA MET A 256 7.92 6.85 -7.55
C MET A 256 8.57 7.68 -8.67
N ALA A 257 7.84 7.97 -9.75
CA ALA A 257 8.35 8.83 -10.82
C ALA A 257 8.59 10.26 -10.33
N GLU A 258 7.66 10.79 -9.53
CA GLU A 258 7.80 12.12 -8.91
C GLU A 258 8.97 12.15 -7.90
N ASP A 259 9.12 11.12 -7.07
CA ASP A 259 10.22 11.02 -6.10
C ASP A 259 11.59 10.96 -6.81
N ILE A 260 11.72 10.19 -7.90
CA ILE A 260 12.95 10.12 -8.70
C ILE A 260 13.28 11.49 -9.35
N ILE A 261 12.28 12.16 -9.93
CA ILE A 261 12.47 13.49 -10.54
C ILE A 261 12.93 14.51 -9.49
N ASN A 262 12.43 14.40 -8.26
CA ASN A 262 12.76 15.32 -7.17
C ASN A 262 13.94 14.85 -6.31
N ASN A 263 14.72 13.85 -6.74
CA ASN A 263 15.85 13.26 -6.01
C ASN A 263 15.49 12.83 -4.58
N LYS A 264 14.29 12.29 -4.39
CA LYS A 264 13.82 11.76 -3.11
C LYS A 264 14.01 10.25 -3.05
N SER A 265 14.14 9.72 -1.84
CA SER A 265 14.11 8.28 -1.62
C SER A 265 12.75 7.69 -2.09
N ASN A 266 12.79 6.59 -2.80
CA ASN A 266 11.62 5.94 -3.38
C ASN A 266 11.54 4.46 -2.99
N GLU A 267 10.49 3.76 -3.41
CA GLU A 267 10.24 2.37 -3.05
C GLU A 267 10.68 1.36 -4.13
N SER A 268 11.56 1.73 -5.08
CA SER A 268 11.99 0.83 -6.18
C SER A 268 12.57 -0.49 -5.68
N GLU A 269 13.42 -0.45 -4.64
CA GLU A 269 14.00 -1.64 -3.99
C GLU A 269 12.92 -2.60 -3.48
N PHE A 270 11.84 -2.07 -2.91
CA PHE A 270 10.77 -2.88 -2.32
C PHE A 270 9.78 -3.42 -3.37
N LEU A 271 9.77 -2.87 -4.57
CA LEU A 271 8.89 -3.27 -5.65
C LEU A 271 9.64 -4.06 -6.73
N PHE A 272 10.59 -3.44 -7.42
CA PHE A 272 11.25 -4.02 -8.59
C PHE A 272 12.38 -4.98 -8.20
N ASP A 273 13.32 -4.56 -7.34
CA ASP A 273 14.46 -5.42 -6.97
C ASP A 273 13.98 -6.63 -6.18
N TYR A 274 12.96 -6.45 -5.34
CA TYR A 274 12.36 -7.58 -4.64
C TYR A 274 11.68 -8.55 -5.63
N LEU A 275 10.95 -8.04 -6.63
CA LEU A 275 10.36 -8.86 -7.69
C LEU A 275 11.43 -9.61 -8.50
N GLY A 276 12.53 -8.94 -8.85
CA GLY A 276 13.68 -9.55 -9.54
C GLY A 276 14.26 -10.73 -8.77
N ARG A 277 14.52 -10.54 -7.48
CA ARG A 277 15.00 -11.64 -6.60
C ARG A 277 14.01 -12.79 -6.51
N LEU A 278 12.72 -12.53 -6.46
CA LEU A 278 11.70 -13.59 -6.48
C LEU A 278 11.67 -14.33 -7.81
N CYS A 279 11.79 -13.63 -8.94
CA CYS A 279 11.89 -14.28 -10.25
C CYS A 279 13.09 -15.23 -10.30
N GLU A 280 14.27 -14.76 -9.88
CA GLU A 280 15.51 -15.54 -9.86
C GLU A 280 15.40 -16.76 -8.95
N SER A 281 14.97 -16.58 -7.70
CA SER A 281 14.83 -17.67 -6.72
C SER A 281 13.80 -18.72 -7.14
N ASN A 282 12.84 -18.35 -7.99
CA ASN A 282 11.87 -19.28 -8.57
C ASN A 282 12.30 -19.80 -9.95
N GLY A 283 13.49 -19.48 -10.46
CA GLY A 283 13.99 -19.95 -11.76
C GLY A 283 13.14 -19.47 -12.93
N LEU A 284 12.63 -18.23 -12.86
CA LEU A 284 11.90 -17.60 -13.94
C LEU A 284 12.78 -16.58 -14.66
N ASN A 285 12.75 -16.63 -15.99
CA ASN A 285 13.36 -15.60 -16.82
C ASN A 285 12.39 -14.41 -16.94
N CYS A 286 12.75 -13.29 -16.30
CA CYS A 286 11.93 -12.08 -16.26
C CYS A 286 12.71 -10.88 -16.84
N PRO A 287 12.95 -10.83 -18.17
CA PRO A 287 13.81 -9.84 -18.80
C PRO A 287 13.34 -8.41 -18.61
N THR A 288 12.02 -8.16 -18.61
CA THR A 288 11.48 -6.81 -18.42
C THR A 288 11.69 -6.34 -16.98
N VAL A 289 11.52 -7.23 -16.00
CA VAL A 289 11.82 -6.94 -14.58
C VAL A 289 13.30 -6.59 -14.44
N ASN A 290 14.22 -7.41 -14.97
CA ASN A 290 15.67 -7.21 -14.84
C ASN A 290 16.12 -5.88 -15.45
N VAL A 291 15.63 -5.55 -16.66
CA VAL A 291 15.94 -4.26 -17.29
C VAL A 291 15.36 -3.09 -16.48
N SER A 292 14.17 -3.25 -15.91
CA SER A 292 13.56 -2.22 -15.06
C SER A 292 14.37 -1.97 -13.78
N CYS A 293 14.85 -3.03 -13.11
CA CYS A 293 15.75 -2.92 -11.95
C CYS A 293 17.02 -2.15 -12.33
N ALA A 294 17.70 -2.54 -13.42
CA ALA A 294 18.92 -1.87 -13.87
C ALA A 294 18.71 -0.37 -14.17
N ILE A 295 17.61 -0.01 -14.83
CA ILE A 295 17.30 1.39 -15.13
C ILE A 295 17.08 2.19 -13.82
N LEU A 296 16.33 1.64 -12.86
CA LEU A 296 16.04 2.31 -11.59
C LEU A 296 17.31 2.46 -10.73
N GLU A 297 18.16 1.45 -10.68
CA GLU A 297 19.45 1.50 -9.99
C GLU A 297 20.35 2.59 -10.57
N LEU A 298 20.51 2.65 -11.90
CA LEU A 298 21.31 3.68 -12.57
C LEU A 298 20.77 5.10 -12.33
N LYS A 299 19.45 5.26 -12.15
CA LYS A 299 18.85 6.55 -11.80
C LYS A 299 19.14 6.95 -10.35
N SER A 300 19.15 5.98 -9.42
CA SER A 300 19.42 6.24 -8.00
C SER A 300 20.88 6.67 -7.75
N VAL A 301 21.85 6.07 -8.46
CA VAL A 301 23.26 6.41 -8.36
C VAL A 301 23.53 7.86 -8.81
N LYS A 302 22.84 8.33 -9.86
CA LYS A 302 23.00 9.71 -10.35
C LYS A 302 22.51 10.76 -9.34
N SER A 303 21.50 10.44 -8.54
CA SER A 303 20.96 11.34 -7.51
C SER A 303 21.87 11.45 -6.28
N SER A 304 22.74 10.47 -6.04
CA SER A 304 23.68 10.46 -4.90
C SER A 304 25.01 11.17 -5.21
N SER A 305 25.24 11.54 -6.47
CA SER A 305 26.50 12.12 -6.97
C SER A 305 26.40 13.63 -7.25
N GLN A 306 25.27 14.25 -6.97
CA GLN A 306 25.00 15.69 -7.02
C GLN A 306 24.71 16.25 -5.63
#